data_5c92b25cb7bbdc67b064bfa4c17c8f91
#
_entry.id   5c92b25cb7bbdc67b064bfa4c17c8f91
#
_cell.length_a   1.000
_cell.length_b   1.000
_cell.length_c   1.000
_cell.angle_alpha   90.00
_cell.angle_beta   90.00
_cell.angle_gamma   90.00
#
_symmetry.space_group_name_H-M   'P 1'
#
loop_
_entity.id
_entity.type
_entity.pdbx_description
1 polymer ?
#
loop_
_entity_poly.entity_id
_entity_poly.type
_entity_poly.pdbx_seq_one_letter_code
_entity_poly.pdbx_strand_id
1 'polypeptide(L)'
;MAEVKVAATIAPQDIIDNETLNSINDNHAYIDIIELRIDQWESHHHEHLMKNLSLLNEIKGHFKILVTYRTLSQGGKGQLTNKEYLQLIEIISSIDAFQMIDIEWESNIDVETHKRIIENAHRHQKQIIVSYHNFLETPPLEELKFTYYKMLKLNPEYVKIAVMPKENQDVATLLEAVAYTSEAISQQVIGISMSRLGLVSRTAQGVFGGTVSYGCLGEPQAPGQIHVKELKKQLLFYENM
;
A
#
# COMPACT_ATOMS: atom_id res chain seq x y z
N MET A 1 17.91 -8.35 -9.19
CA MET A 1 16.65 -7.59 -9.26
C MET A 1 15.76 -8.07 -8.13
N ALA A 2 14.98 -7.19 -7.48
CA ALA A 2 14.06 -7.63 -6.43
C ALA A 2 12.84 -8.33 -7.05
N GLU A 3 12.38 -9.43 -6.44
CA GLU A 3 11.08 -10.02 -6.75
C GLU A 3 9.96 -9.05 -6.34
N VAL A 4 9.04 -8.78 -7.25
CA VAL A 4 7.98 -7.79 -7.02
C VAL A 4 6.64 -8.49 -6.75
N LYS A 5 6.08 -8.26 -5.56
CA LYS A 5 4.75 -8.72 -5.20
C LYS A 5 3.68 -7.84 -5.84
N VAL A 6 2.59 -8.46 -6.27
CA VAL A 6 1.41 -7.77 -6.79
C VAL A 6 0.37 -7.64 -5.70
N ALA A 7 0.02 -6.39 -5.36
CA ALA A 7 -1.09 -6.07 -4.49
C ALA A 7 -2.34 -5.72 -5.31
N ALA A 8 -3.44 -6.42 -5.08
CA ALA A 8 -4.75 -6.09 -5.64
C ALA A 8 -5.53 -5.22 -4.65
N THR A 9 -5.86 -3.99 -5.04
CA THR A 9 -6.65 -3.08 -4.19
C THR A 9 -8.13 -3.30 -4.40
N ILE A 10 -8.86 -3.54 -3.31
CA ILE A 10 -10.32 -3.59 -3.25
C ILE A 10 -10.85 -2.57 -2.24
N ALA A 11 -11.96 -1.93 -2.56
CA ALA A 11 -12.54 -0.83 -1.76
C ALA A 11 -14.07 -0.97 -1.67
N PRO A 12 -14.57 -2.02 -0.98
CA PRO A 12 -16.01 -2.24 -0.86
C PRO A 12 -16.67 -1.12 -0.05
N GLN A 13 -17.90 -0.74 -0.43
CA GLN A 13 -18.66 0.28 0.31
C GLN A 13 -19.06 -0.22 1.71
N ASP A 14 -19.33 -1.52 1.84
CA ASP A 14 -19.66 -2.21 3.09
C ASP A 14 -19.00 -3.59 3.11
N ILE A 15 -19.73 -4.59 2.59
CA ILE A 15 -19.28 -5.98 2.48
C ILE A 15 -18.89 -6.26 1.02
N ILE A 16 -17.83 -7.02 0.84
CA ILE A 16 -17.35 -7.45 -0.48
C ILE A 16 -18.46 -8.21 -1.19
N ASP A 17 -18.79 -7.76 -2.39
CA ASP A 17 -19.82 -8.40 -3.22
C ASP A 17 -19.29 -9.68 -3.92
N ASN A 18 -20.22 -10.49 -4.42
CA ASN A 18 -19.89 -11.74 -5.09
C ASN A 18 -19.08 -11.53 -6.40
N GLU A 19 -19.23 -10.41 -7.09
CA GLU A 19 -18.49 -10.10 -8.30
C GLU A 19 -17.01 -9.89 -7.97
N THR A 20 -16.73 -9.10 -6.94
CA THR A 20 -15.37 -8.89 -6.42
C THR A 20 -14.74 -10.19 -5.91
N LEU A 21 -15.49 -11.02 -5.14
CA LEU A 21 -15.00 -12.31 -4.66
C LEU A 21 -14.67 -13.27 -5.82
N ASN A 22 -15.52 -13.34 -6.84
CA ASN A 22 -15.26 -14.12 -8.05
C ASN A 22 -14.04 -13.59 -8.79
N SER A 23 -13.90 -12.28 -8.94
CA SER A 23 -12.75 -11.66 -9.60
C SER A 23 -11.43 -11.96 -8.87
N ILE A 24 -11.43 -11.95 -7.53
CA ILE A 24 -10.27 -12.36 -6.74
C ILE A 24 -9.94 -13.84 -7.02
N ASN A 25 -10.96 -14.71 -6.97
CA ASN A 25 -10.78 -16.14 -7.18
C ASN A 25 -10.25 -16.46 -8.58
N ASP A 26 -10.73 -15.78 -9.62
CA ASP A 26 -10.31 -15.96 -11.01
C ASP A 26 -8.87 -15.45 -11.27
N ASN A 27 -8.41 -14.50 -10.46
CA ASN A 27 -7.11 -13.88 -10.62
C ASN A 27 -6.10 -14.20 -9.50
N HIS A 28 -6.43 -15.11 -8.57
CA HIS A 28 -5.60 -15.41 -7.39
C HIS A 28 -4.14 -15.77 -7.72
N ALA A 29 -3.89 -16.40 -8.87
CA ALA A 29 -2.54 -16.75 -9.32
C ALA A 29 -1.65 -15.54 -9.67
N TYR A 30 -2.23 -14.35 -9.79
CA TYR A 30 -1.53 -13.09 -10.10
C TYR A 30 -1.43 -12.15 -8.91
N ILE A 31 -1.92 -12.57 -7.73
CA ILE A 31 -2.08 -11.74 -6.54
C ILE A 31 -1.26 -12.31 -5.40
N ASP A 32 -0.36 -11.52 -4.85
CA ASP A 32 0.44 -11.85 -3.68
C ASP A 32 -0.11 -11.19 -2.40
N ILE A 33 -0.83 -10.05 -2.56
CA ILE A 33 -1.42 -9.26 -1.47
C ILE A 33 -2.80 -8.78 -1.91
N ILE A 34 -3.81 -8.92 -1.04
CA ILE A 34 -5.09 -8.20 -1.20
C ILE A 34 -5.08 -7.01 -0.24
N GLU A 35 -5.09 -5.81 -0.80
CA GLU A 35 -5.27 -4.59 -0.03
C GLU A 35 -6.75 -4.30 0.14
N LEU A 36 -7.27 -4.43 1.36
CA LEU A 36 -8.63 -4.08 1.74
C LEU A 36 -8.69 -2.64 2.25
N ARG A 37 -9.30 -1.75 1.48
CA ARG A 37 -9.53 -0.35 1.83
C ARG A 37 -10.76 -0.23 2.73
N ILE A 38 -10.55 0.20 3.96
CA ILE A 38 -11.59 0.35 4.98
C ILE A 38 -12.05 1.80 5.20
N ASP A 39 -11.44 2.74 4.52
CA ASP A 39 -11.79 4.16 4.53
C ASP A 39 -13.06 4.50 3.72
N GLN A 40 -13.63 3.52 3.02
CA GLN A 40 -14.92 3.64 2.37
C GLN A 40 -16.08 3.64 3.37
N TRP A 41 -15.85 3.11 4.58
CA TRP A 41 -16.88 2.92 5.60
C TRP A 41 -17.00 4.14 6.50
N GLU A 42 -18.22 4.67 6.63
CA GLU A 42 -18.50 5.82 7.50
C GLU A 42 -18.51 5.43 9.00
N SER A 43 -18.88 4.18 9.29
CA SER A 43 -19.01 3.65 10.65
C SER A 43 -18.85 2.12 10.67
N HIS A 44 -18.97 1.50 11.85
CA HIS A 44 -18.94 0.03 12.01
C HIS A 44 -17.67 -0.65 11.46
N HIS A 45 -16.53 0.05 11.45
CA HIS A 45 -15.26 -0.44 10.90
C HIS A 45 -14.91 -1.85 11.39
N HIS A 46 -15.08 -2.13 12.70
CA HIS A 46 -14.76 -3.44 13.25
C HIS A 46 -15.68 -4.54 12.71
N GLU A 47 -17.00 -4.30 12.66
CA GLU A 47 -17.98 -5.30 12.19
C GLU A 47 -17.78 -5.60 10.69
N HIS A 48 -17.68 -4.55 9.86
CA HIS A 48 -17.44 -4.70 8.43
C HIS A 48 -16.09 -5.37 8.17
N LEU A 49 -15.04 -5.02 8.93
CA LEU A 49 -13.73 -5.64 8.79
C LEU A 49 -13.80 -7.15 9.08
N MET A 50 -14.40 -7.55 10.19
CA MET A 50 -14.51 -8.98 10.54
C MET A 50 -15.27 -9.80 9.49
N LYS A 51 -16.38 -9.25 8.94
CA LYS A 51 -17.14 -9.92 7.88
C LYS A 51 -16.32 -10.05 6.59
N ASN A 52 -15.66 -8.99 6.17
CA ASN A 52 -14.83 -8.99 4.95
C ASN A 52 -13.61 -9.91 5.09
N LEU A 53 -12.96 -9.92 6.25
CA LEU A 53 -11.85 -10.83 6.53
C LEU A 53 -12.30 -12.31 6.51
N SER A 54 -13.50 -12.61 7.03
CA SER A 54 -14.05 -13.98 6.93
C SER A 54 -14.19 -14.40 5.47
N LEU A 55 -14.80 -13.55 4.63
CA LEU A 55 -14.98 -13.83 3.20
C LEU A 55 -13.64 -14.02 2.46
N LEU A 56 -12.65 -13.16 2.73
CA LEU A 56 -11.34 -13.25 2.10
C LEU A 56 -10.56 -14.49 2.52
N ASN A 57 -10.67 -14.90 3.78
CA ASN A 57 -10.00 -16.11 4.30
C ASN A 57 -10.63 -17.42 3.79
N GLU A 58 -11.84 -17.39 3.23
CA GLU A 58 -12.47 -18.55 2.56
C GLU A 58 -11.96 -18.76 1.12
N ILE A 59 -11.35 -17.73 0.51
CA ILE A 59 -10.81 -17.83 -0.85
C ILE A 59 -9.56 -18.73 -0.86
N LYS A 60 -9.53 -19.68 -1.77
CA LYS A 60 -8.37 -20.55 -1.99
C LYS A 60 -7.26 -19.74 -2.69
N GLY A 61 -6.25 -19.31 -1.94
CA GLY A 61 -5.10 -18.56 -2.49
C GLY A 61 -3.99 -18.43 -1.45
N HIS A 62 -2.79 -18.12 -1.93
CA HIS A 62 -1.61 -17.87 -1.08
C HIS A 62 -1.28 -16.38 -1.04
N PHE A 63 -2.26 -15.53 -0.79
CA PHE A 63 -2.06 -14.09 -0.64
C PHE A 63 -2.11 -13.68 0.83
N LYS A 64 -1.47 -12.56 1.14
CA LYS A 64 -1.62 -11.87 2.42
C LYS A 64 -2.72 -10.83 2.32
N ILE A 65 -3.41 -10.57 3.43
CA ILE A 65 -4.38 -9.47 3.52
C ILE A 65 -3.68 -8.27 4.17
N LEU A 66 -3.71 -7.15 3.46
CA LEU A 66 -3.27 -5.83 3.91
C LEU A 66 -4.50 -4.97 4.21
N VAL A 67 -4.66 -4.51 5.44
CA VAL A 67 -5.73 -3.58 5.82
C VAL A 67 -5.21 -2.16 5.75
N THR A 68 -5.92 -1.29 5.02
CA THR A 68 -5.55 0.10 4.77
C THR A 68 -6.72 1.04 5.06
N TYR A 69 -6.54 1.97 6.01
CA TYR A 69 -7.39 3.15 6.15
C TYR A 69 -6.66 4.35 5.56
N ARG A 70 -7.13 4.86 4.42
CA ARG A 70 -6.54 6.02 3.73
C ARG A 70 -7.30 7.27 4.06
N THR A 71 -6.62 8.25 4.69
CA THR A 71 -7.21 9.55 5.04
C THR A 71 -7.49 10.41 3.80
N LEU A 72 -8.38 11.37 3.96
CA LEU A 72 -8.71 12.33 2.90
C LEU A 72 -7.47 13.15 2.50
N SER A 73 -6.61 13.52 3.46
CA SER A 73 -5.37 14.26 3.20
C SER A 73 -4.39 13.51 2.30
N GLN A 74 -4.43 12.18 2.33
CA GLN A 74 -3.59 11.31 1.50
C GLN A 74 -4.39 10.63 0.35
N GLY A 75 -5.49 11.25 -0.09
CA GLY A 75 -6.25 10.86 -1.29
C GLY A 75 -7.21 9.71 -1.11
N GLY A 76 -7.55 9.35 0.13
CA GLY A 76 -8.62 8.41 0.46
C GLY A 76 -9.97 9.08 0.67
N LYS A 77 -10.90 8.35 1.28
CA LYS A 77 -12.21 8.84 1.71
C LYS A 77 -12.32 8.97 3.24
N GLY A 78 -11.30 8.53 3.97
CA GLY A 78 -11.30 8.53 5.42
C GLY A 78 -11.36 9.93 6.01
N GLN A 79 -12.34 10.18 6.88
CA GLN A 79 -12.61 11.49 7.49
C GLN A 79 -12.32 11.51 9.00
N LEU A 80 -11.72 10.45 9.54
CA LEU A 80 -11.35 10.40 10.95
C LEU A 80 -10.32 11.48 11.28
N THR A 81 -10.45 12.08 12.45
CA THR A 81 -9.39 12.91 13.02
C THR A 81 -8.15 12.07 13.31
N ASN A 82 -6.98 12.69 13.43
CA ASN A 82 -5.75 11.95 13.76
C ASN A 82 -5.89 11.07 15.01
N LYS A 83 -6.59 11.56 16.02
CA LYS A 83 -6.85 10.79 17.26
C LYS A 83 -7.71 9.55 17.00
N GLU A 84 -8.80 9.70 16.26
CA GLU A 84 -9.69 8.58 15.92
C GLU A 84 -8.99 7.59 14.98
N TYR A 85 -8.21 8.08 14.02
CA TYR A 85 -7.38 7.25 13.14
C TYR A 85 -6.41 6.38 13.95
N LEU A 86 -5.63 6.98 14.86
CA LEU A 86 -4.68 6.24 15.68
C LEU A 86 -5.39 5.21 16.59
N GLN A 87 -6.56 5.55 17.14
CA GLN A 87 -7.37 4.61 17.91
C GLN A 87 -7.87 3.45 17.04
N LEU A 88 -8.33 3.73 15.82
CA LEU A 88 -8.75 2.69 14.87
C LEU A 88 -7.58 1.74 14.56
N ILE A 89 -6.41 2.28 14.20
CA ILE A 89 -5.21 1.47 13.90
C ILE A 89 -4.84 0.58 15.09
N GLU A 90 -4.88 1.13 16.31
CA GLU A 90 -4.58 0.36 17.53
C GLU A 90 -5.56 -0.81 17.73
N ILE A 91 -6.85 -0.57 17.55
CA ILE A 91 -7.90 -1.59 17.68
C ILE A 91 -7.75 -2.68 16.61
N ILE A 92 -7.65 -2.28 15.33
CA ILE A 92 -7.59 -3.26 14.24
C ILE A 92 -6.29 -4.06 14.24
N SER A 93 -5.19 -3.51 14.75
CA SER A 93 -3.90 -4.22 14.87
C SER A 93 -4.01 -5.50 15.71
N SER A 94 -4.95 -5.55 16.68
CA SER A 94 -5.16 -6.72 17.53
C SER A 94 -5.96 -7.87 16.87
N ILE A 95 -6.49 -7.67 15.66
CA ILE A 95 -7.28 -8.68 14.95
C ILE A 95 -6.34 -9.66 14.22
N ASP A 96 -6.38 -10.96 14.55
CA ASP A 96 -5.46 -11.96 14.01
C ASP A 96 -5.77 -12.40 12.57
N ALA A 97 -6.97 -12.07 12.05
CA ALA A 97 -7.46 -12.56 10.78
C ALA A 97 -6.79 -11.97 9.51
N PHE A 98 -5.77 -11.10 9.67
CA PHE A 98 -4.99 -10.52 8.57
C PHE A 98 -3.51 -10.33 8.97
N GLN A 99 -2.62 -10.12 7.98
CA GLN A 99 -1.18 -10.17 8.18
C GLN A 99 -0.48 -8.82 8.07
N MET A 100 -1.04 -7.86 7.31
CA MET A 100 -0.35 -6.62 6.99
C MET A 100 -1.23 -5.40 7.28
N ILE A 101 -0.64 -4.32 7.75
CA ILE A 101 -1.34 -3.06 8.02
C ILE A 101 -0.58 -1.88 7.40
N ASP A 102 -1.31 -0.98 6.76
CA ASP A 102 -0.78 0.32 6.28
C ASP A 102 -0.98 1.37 7.36
N ILE A 103 0.08 2.06 7.72
CA ILE A 103 0.08 3.17 8.68
C ILE A 103 0.62 4.40 7.98
N GLU A 104 -0.19 5.45 7.89
CA GLU A 104 0.22 6.69 7.23
C GLU A 104 1.28 7.43 8.02
N TRP A 105 2.31 7.87 7.31
CA TRP A 105 3.24 8.88 7.83
C TRP A 105 2.58 10.26 7.74
N GLU A 106 2.40 10.90 8.89
CA GLU A 106 1.87 12.26 9.01
C GLU A 106 2.84 13.12 9.82
N SER A 107 3.29 14.23 9.24
CA SER A 107 4.29 15.10 9.87
C SER A 107 3.76 15.86 11.10
N ASN A 108 2.45 15.94 11.27
CA ASN A 108 1.77 16.57 12.40
C ASN A 108 1.49 15.59 13.56
N ILE A 109 1.80 14.31 13.39
CA ILE A 109 1.80 13.32 14.47
C ILE A 109 3.25 13.14 14.93
N ASP A 110 3.49 13.22 16.23
CA ASP A 110 4.85 13.07 16.75
C ASP A 110 5.40 11.65 16.56
N VAL A 111 6.73 11.56 16.47
CA VAL A 111 7.43 10.30 16.17
C VAL A 111 7.20 9.22 17.23
N GLU A 112 7.10 9.61 18.50
CA GLU A 112 6.89 8.64 19.60
C GLU A 112 5.48 8.03 19.55
N THR A 113 4.49 8.81 19.15
CA THR A 113 3.13 8.28 18.91
C THR A 113 3.13 7.28 17.75
N HIS A 114 3.80 7.59 16.62
CA HIS A 114 3.95 6.62 15.53
C HIS A 114 4.65 5.33 16.00
N LYS A 115 5.77 5.45 16.72
CA LYS A 115 6.49 4.28 17.24
C LYS A 115 5.61 3.41 18.12
N ARG A 116 4.88 4.02 19.05
CA ARG A 116 3.97 3.28 19.96
C ARG A 116 2.93 2.47 19.19
N ILE A 117 2.33 3.05 18.15
CA ILE A 117 1.33 2.36 17.32
C ILE A 117 1.97 1.21 16.54
N ILE A 118 3.15 1.43 15.96
CA ILE A 118 3.90 0.42 15.21
C ILE A 118 4.35 -0.72 16.13
N GLU A 119 4.88 -0.43 17.32
CA GLU A 119 5.23 -1.43 18.31
C GLU A 119 4.03 -2.25 18.78
N ASN A 120 2.85 -1.61 18.88
CA ASN A 120 1.60 -2.33 19.16
C ASN A 120 1.27 -3.31 18.03
N ALA A 121 1.31 -2.87 16.78
CA ALA A 121 1.05 -3.72 15.62
C ALA A 121 2.08 -4.89 15.52
N HIS A 122 3.35 -4.65 15.79
CA HIS A 122 4.39 -5.70 15.87
C HIS A 122 4.10 -6.73 16.97
N ARG A 123 3.64 -6.31 18.16
CA ARG A 123 3.23 -7.24 19.22
C ARG A 123 2.12 -8.20 18.78
N HIS A 124 1.27 -7.76 17.86
CA HIS A 124 0.24 -8.57 17.20
C HIS A 124 0.72 -9.20 15.89
N GLN A 125 2.04 -9.31 15.67
CA GLN A 125 2.67 -9.98 14.54
C GLN A 125 2.27 -9.43 13.16
N LYS A 126 1.89 -8.13 13.07
CA LYS A 126 1.60 -7.49 11.81
C LYS A 126 2.88 -7.09 11.09
N GLN A 127 2.91 -7.29 9.77
CA GLN A 127 3.86 -6.63 8.89
C GLN A 127 3.36 -5.22 8.57
N ILE A 128 4.20 -4.23 8.69
CA ILE A 128 3.80 -2.84 8.62
C ILE A 128 4.32 -2.19 7.35
N ILE A 129 3.43 -1.53 6.63
CA ILE A 129 3.78 -0.57 5.58
C ILE A 129 3.61 0.82 6.19
N VAL A 130 4.69 1.58 6.33
CA VAL A 130 4.58 3.01 6.60
C VAL A 130 4.52 3.75 5.27
N SER A 131 3.45 4.50 5.04
CA SER A 131 3.14 5.07 3.73
C SER A 131 2.94 6.59 3.77
N TYR A 132 3.36 7.25 2.69
CA TYR A 132 3.10 8.67 2.42
C TYR A 132 2.57 8.84 0.99
N HIS A 133 1.54 9.67 0.82
CA HIS A 133 0.93 9.96 -0.47
C HIS A 133 0.83 11.47 -0.71
N ASN A 134 1.29 11.92 -1.89
CA ASN A 134 1.10 13.29 -2.36
C ASN A 134 0.38 13.26 -3.71
N PHE A 135 -0.90 13.64 -3.72
CA PHE A 135 -1.76 13.68 -4.92
C PHE A 135 -1.61 14.98 -5.72
N LEU A 136 -0.81 15.93 -5.26
CA LEU A 136 -0.65 17.24 -5.89
C LEU A 136 0.57 17.30 -6.79
N GLU A 137 1.68 16.67 -6.37
CA GLU A 137 2.96 16.78 -7.04
C GLU A 137 3.95 15.68 -6.61
N THR A 138 5.09 15.63 -7.30
CA THR A 138 6.27 14.87 -6.90
C THR A 138 7.24 15.83 -6.20
N PRO A 139 7.52 15.64 -4.90
CA PRO A 139 8.52 16.42 -4.20
C PRO A 139 9.94 16.27 -4.78
N PRO A 140 10.86 17.22 -4.54
CA PRO A 140 12.26 17.11 -4.92
C PRO A 140 12.93 15.84 -4.38
N LEU A 141 13.95 15.34 -5.08
CA LEU A 141 14.67 14.10 -4.74
C LEU A 141 15.09 14.02 -3.27
N GLU A 142 15.70 15.09 -2.75
CA GLU A 142 16.20 15.09 -1.36
C GLU A 142 15.05 15.04 -0.33
N GLU A 143 13.90 15.59 -0.65
CA GLU A 143 12.72 15.52 0.21
C GLU A 143 12.11 14.09 0.19
N LEU A 144 12.05 13.43 -0.97
CA LEU A 144 11.63 12.03 -1.08
C LEU A 144 12.56 11.12 -0.27
N LYS A 145 13.88 11.27 -0.43
CA LYS A 145 14.89 10.51 0.33
C LYS A 145 14.75 10.75 1.83
N PHE A 146 14.55 12.01 2.24
CA PHE A 146 14.37 12.36 3.65
C PHE A 146 13.05 11.82 4.22
N THR A 147 11.99 11.76 3.42
CA THR A 147 10.72 11.15 3.82
C THR A 147 10.87 9.65 4.03
N TYR A 148 11.53 8.93 3.13
CA TYR A 148 11.89 7.52 3.36
C TYR A 148 12.70 7.35 4.64
N TYR A 149 13.72 8.18 4.84
CA TYR A 149 14.54 8.13 6.06
C TYR A 149 13.73 8.34 7.34
N LYS A 150 12.78 9.28 7.36
CA LYS A 150 11.90 9.49 8.52
C LYS A 150 11.04 8.26 8.81
N MET A 151 10.45 7.66 7.77
CA MET A 151 9.64 6.45 7.91
C MET A 151 10.47 5.26 8.43
N LEU A 152 11.72 5.12 8.00
CA LEU A 152 12.64 4.09 8.48
C LEU A 152 12.92 4.14 9.99
N LYS A 153 12.92 5.33 10.59
CA LYS A 153 13.11 5.52 12.03
C LYS A 153 12.00 4.87 12.87
N LEU A 154 10.91 4.50 12.25
CA LEU A 154 9.80 3.80 12.86
C LEU A 154 9.97 2.26 12.82
N ASN A 155 11.02 1.76 12.14
CA ASN A 155 11.34 0.34 11.98
C ASN A 155 10.20 -0.53 11.39
N PRO A 156 9.55 -0.13 10.27
CA PRO A 156 8.57 -0.97 9.59
C PRO A 156 9.25 -2.02 8.71
N GLU A 157 8.47 -2.99 8.19
CA GLU A 157 8.94 -3.91 7.15
C GLU A 157 8.99 -3.25 5.77
N TYR A 158 8.06 -2.31 5.50
CA TYR A 158 7.95 -1.62 4.21
C TYR A 158 7.85 -0.12 4.40
N VAL A 159 8.51 0.63 3.53
CA VAL A 159 8.33 2.09 3.40
C VAL A 159 7.78 2.40 2.02
N LYS A 160 6.71 3.18 1.95
CA LYS A 160 5.97 3.45 0.71
C LYS A 160 5.80 4.95 0.47
N ILE A 161 6.17 5.40 -0.72
CA ILE A 161 5.84 6.74 -1.22
C ILE A 161 5.05 6.61 -2.52
N ALA A 162 3.92 7.31 -2.61
CA ALA A 162 3.14 7.47 -3.83
C ALA A 162 2.93 8.94 -4.14
N VAL A 163 3.32 9.40 -5.33
CA VAL A 163 3.31 10.81 -5.71
C VAL A 163 2.68 11.04 -7.09
N MET A 164 2.17 12.24 -7.33
CA MET A 164 1.57 12.61 -8.60
C MET A 164 2.60 13.30 -9.51
N PRO A 165 2.99 12.70 -10.64
CA PRO A 165 3.87 13.34 -11.60
C PRO A 165 3.10 14.39 -12.45
N LYS A 166 3.72 15.52 -12.70
CA LYS A 166 3.28 16.54 -13.67
C LYS A 166 4.03 16.41 -14.99
N GLU A 167 5.26 15.91 -14.96
CA GLU A 167 6.14 15.72 -16.11
C GLU A 167 7.01 14.46 -15.99
N ASN A 168 7.71 14.11 -17.07
CA ASN A 168 8.56 12.91 -17.10
C ASN A 168 9.70 12.96 -16.07
N GLN A 169 10.23 14.16 -15.80
CA GLN A 169 11.28 14.35 -14.79
C GLN A 169 10.81 13.94 -13.38
N ASP A 170 9.55 14.17 -13.06
CA ASP A 170 8.95 13.75 -11.78
C ASP A 170 9.00 12.23 -11.61
N VAL A 171 8.70 11.50 -12.68
CA VAL A 171 8.79 10.03 -12.69
C VAL A 171 10.23 9.57 -12.47
N ALA A 172 11.19 10.17 -13.19
CA ALA A 172 12.60 9.86 -13.02
C ALA A 172 13.10 10.16 -11.61
N THR A 173 12.69 11.29 -11.03
CA THR A 173 13.02 11.70 -9.66
C THR A 173 12.53 10.69 -8.61
N LEU A 174 11.30 10.19 -8.75
CA LEU A 174 10.82 9.16 -7.84
C LEU A 174 11.60 7.84 -8.01
N LEU A 175 11.85 7.40 -9.25
CA LEU A 175 12.59 6.16 -9.51
C LEU A 175 14.02 6.23 -8.97
N GLU A 176 14.68 7.39 -9.08
CA GLU A 176 15.99 7.64 -8.48
C GLU A 176 15.93 7.55 -6.94
N ALA A 177 14.89 8.14 -6.30
CA ALA A 177 14.70 8.06 -4.86
C ALA A 177 14.51 6.60 -4.40
N VAL A 178 13.75 5.79 -5.15
CA VAL A 178 13.53 4.37 -4.87
C VAL A 178 14.83 3.59 -4.99
N ALA A 179 15.58 3.75 -6.08
CA ALA A 179 16.84 3.06 -6.32
C ALA A 179 17.85 3.38 -5.22
N TYR A 180 18.06 4.66 -4.94
CA TYR A 180 18.96 5.10 -3.87
C TYR A 180 18.58 4.52 -2.50
N THR A 181 17.27 4.56 -2.17
CA THR A 181 16.80 4.08 -0.86
C THR A 181 16.94 2.56 -0.74
N SER A 182 16.58 1.80 -1.77
CA SER A 182 16.63 0.33 -1.76
C SER A 182 18.06 -0.21 -1.63
N GLU A 183 19.06 0.51 -2.12
CA GLU A 183 20.47 0.15 -1.95
C GLU A 183 21.01 0.47 -0.55
N ALA A 184 20.40 1.46 0.13
CA ALA A 184 20.89 1.97 1.39
C ALA A 184 20.30 1.29 2.64
N ILE A 185 19.19 0.52 2.49
CA ILE A 185 18.43 0.00 3.62
C ILE A 185 18.10 -1.49 3.45
N SER A 186 17.74 -2.15 4.56
CA SER A 186 17.29 -3.55 4.57
C SER A 186 15.76 -3.72 4.44
N GLN A 187 15.00 -2.67 4.72
CA GLN A 187 13.53 -2.67 4.58
C GLN A 187 13.12 -2.69 3.12
N GLN A 188 11.90 -3.15 2.88
CA GLN A 188 11.33 -3.21 1.54
C GLN A 188 10.85 -1.82 1.11
N VAL A 189 11.27 -1.38 -0.07
CA VAL A 189 10.91 -0.06 -0.61
C VAL A 189 9.77 -0.17 -1.62
N ILE A 190 8.85 0.76 -1.57
CA ILE A 190 7.73 0.88 -2.53
C ILE A 190 7.69 2.33 -3.01
N GLY A 191 7.78 2.53 -4.34
CA GLY A 191 7.67 3.85 -4.94
C GLY A 191 6.69 3.85 -6.11
N ILE A 192 5.64 4.64 -6.02
CA ILE A 192 4.59 4.72 -7.04
C ILE A 192 4.51 6.14 -7.58
N SER A 193 4.87 6.35 -8.84
CA SER A 193 4.48 7.53 -9.59
C SER A 193 3.09 7.28 -10.16
N MET A 194 2.12 8.09 -9.75
CA MET A 194 0.71 7.88 -10.09
C MET A 194 0.42 8.29 -11.55
N SER A 195 -0.83 8.16 -11.97
CA SER A 195 -1.32 8.44 -13.33
C SER A 195 -0.70 7.54 -14.42
N ARG A 196 -1.13 7.78 -15.67
CA ARG A 196 -0.60 7.07 -16.84
C ARG A 196 0.88 7.38 -17.09
N LEU A 197 1.31 8.58 -16.75
CA LEU A 197 2.69 9.03 -16.94
C LEU A 197 3.67 8.19 -16.10
N GLY A 198 3.24 7.82 -14.88
CA GLY A 198 4.03 7.05 -13.93
C GLY A 198 3.94 5.52 -14.08
N LEU A 199 3.33 4.99 -15.15
CA LEU A 199 3.09 3.55 -15.31
C LEU A 199 4.38 2.72 -15.20
N VAL A 200 5.51 3.24 -15.66
CA VAL A 200 6.81 2.58 -15.57
C VAL A 200 7.20 2.27 -14.12
N SER A 201 6.84 3.11 -13.14
CA SER A 201 7.11 2.87 -11.73
C SER A 201 6.35 1.67 -11.18
N ARG A 202 5.27 1.25 -11.83
CA ARG A 202 4.50 0.05 -11.47
C ARG A 202 5.02 -1.19 -12.19
N THR A 203 5.25 -1.09 -13.50
CA THR A 203 5.59 -2.23 -14.35
C THR A 203 7.07 -2.63 -14.27
N ALA A 204 7.96 -1.69 -13.97
CA ALA A 204 9.41 -1.90 -13.82
C ALA A 204 9.89 -1.72 -12.37
N GLN A 205 9.01 -1.88 -11.38
CA GLN A 205 9.27 -1.63 -9.95
C GLN A 205 10.57 -2.30 -9.48
N GLY A 206 10.77 -3.58 -9.80
CA GLY A 206 11.94 -4.37 -9.37
C GLY A 206 13.27 -3.92 -9.96
N VAL A 207 13.27 -3.25 -11.15
CA VAL A 207 14.49 -2.70 -11.76
C VAL A 207 15.11 -1.62 -10.89
N PHE A 208 14.27 -0.86 -10.17
CA PHE A 208 14.67 0.22 -9.28
C PHE A 208 14.70 -0.20 -7.80
N GLY A 209 14.62 -1.52 -7.51
CA GLY A 209 14.68 -2.05 -6.15
C GLY A 209 13.37 -1.97 -5.37
N GLY A 210 12.27 -1.57 -6.00
CA GLY A 210 10.95 -1.61 -5.39
C GLY A 210 10.39 -3.03 -5.33
N THR A 211 9.58 -3.35 -4.31
CA THR A 211 9.23 -4.73 -3.97
C THR A 211 7.73 -5.05 -3.99
N VAL A 212 6.87 -4.04 -4.11
CA VAL A 212 5.41 -4.24 -4.23
C VAL A 212 4.86 -3.28 -5.27
N SER A 213 4.07 -3.78 -6.19
CA SER A 213 3.31 -2.96 -7.14
C SER A 213 1.80 -3.20 -7.00
N TYR A 214 1.02 -2.15 -7.19
CA TYR A 214 -0.42 -2.13 -6.93
C TYR A 214 -1.20 -2.13 -8.25
N GLY A 215 -2.10 -3.10 -8.40
CA GLY A 215 -3.02 -3.24 -9.52
C GLY A 215 -4.49 -3.24 -9.07
N CYS A 216 -5.39 -3.34 -10.04
CA CYS A 216 -6.83 -3.45 -9.82
C CYS A 216 -7.39 -4.77 -10.35
N LEU A 217 -8.59 -5.13 -9.89
CA LEU A 217 -9.36 -6.29 -10.39
C LEU A 217 -10.44 -5.89 -11.40
N GLY A 218 -10.87 -4.66 -11.36
CA GLY A 218 -11.82 -4.01 -12.24
C GLY A 218 -11.47 -2.54 -12.36
N GLU A 219 -12.33 -1.66 -11.85
CA GLU A 219 -12.05 -0.22 -11.85
C GLU A 219 -10.85 0.14 -10.98
N PRO A 220 -9.93 1.00 -11.48
CA PRO A 220 -8.78 1.46 -10.74
C PRO A 220 -9.17 2.20 -9.45
N GLN A 221 -8.57 1.82 -8.33
CA GLN A 221 -8.76 2.48 -7.03
C GLN A 221 -7.76 3.62 -6.77
N ALA A 222 -6.76 3.74 -7.64
CA ALA A 222 -5.80 4.84 -7.65
C ALA A 222 -5.36 5.15 -9.09
N PRO A 223 -4.97 6.42 -9.39
CA PRO A 223 -4.55 6.81 -10.73
C PRO A 223 -3.40 5.96 -11.28
N GLY A 224 -3.57 5.44 -12.49
CA GLY A 224 -2.56 4.64 -13.18
C GLY A 224 -2.46 3.18 -12.77
N GLN A 225 -3.38 2.66 -11.96
CA GLN A 225 -3.50 1.21 -11.76
C GLN A 225 -3.91 0.52 -13.06
N ILE A 226 -3.33 -0.66 -13.30
CA ILE A 226 -3.71 -1.58 -14.37
C ILE A 226 -4.15 -2.90 -13.76
N HIS A 227 -4.83 -3.72 -14.55
CA HIS A 227 -5.32 -5.01 -14.08
C HIS A 227 -4.18 -5.92 -13.59
N VAL A 228 -4.36 -6.63 -12.46
CA VAL A 228 -3.32 -7.45 -11.80
C VAL A 228 -2.67 -8.47 -12.74
N LYS A 229 -3.42 -9.08 -13.63
CA LYS A 229 -2.91 -10.04 -14.63
C LYS A 229 -1.93 -9.39 -15.60
N GLU A 230 -2.24 -8.18 -16.08
CA GLU A 230 -1.35 -7.45 -16.95
C GLU A 230 -0.12 -6.94 -16.20
N LEU A 231 -0.33 -6.42 -14.99
CA LEU A 231 0.77 -6.00 -14.12
C LEU A 231 1.76 -7.13 -13.86
N LYS A 232 1.29 -8.33 -13.48
CA LYS A 232 2.15 -9.49 -13.22
C LYS A 232 2.96 -9.89 -14.46
N LYS A 233 2.34 -9.86 -15.65
CA LYS A 233 3.06 -10.14 -16.91
C LYS A 233 4.21 -9.17 -17.17
N GLN A 234 3.97 -7.87 -16.94
CA GLN A 234 5.01 -6.84 -17.15
C GLN A 234 6.15 -7.01 -16.15
N LEU A 235 5.86 -7.30 -14.89
CA LEU A 235 6.87 -7.55 -13.85
C LEU A 235 7.71 -8.79 -14.19
N LEU A 236 7.08 -9.90 -14.56
CA LEU A 236 7.76 -11.13 -14.94
C LEU A 236 8.63 -10.97 -16.20
N PHE A 237 8.31 -10.04 -17.10
CA PHE A 237 9.15 -9.75 -18.25
C PHE A 237 10.54 -9.28 -17.81
N TYR A 238 10.63 -8.43 -16.80
CA TYR A 238 11.91 -7.95 -16.27
C TYR A 238 12.62 -8.99 -15.40
N GLU A 239 11.88 -9.82 -14.66
CA GLU A 239 12.46 -10.83 -13.76
C GLU A 239 13.10 -12.00 -14.49
N ASN A 240 12.61 -12.33 -15.70
CA ASN A 240 13.06 -13.49 -16.49
C ASN A 240 14.11 -13.13 -17.56
N MET A 241 14.60 -11.90 -17.59
CA MET A 241 15.72 -11.47 -18.45
C MET A 241 17.06 -11.59 -17.73
#